data_23f4452508313acfd286161c72010820
#
_entry.id   23f4452508313acfd286161c72010820
#
_cell.length_a   1.000
_cell.length_b   1.000
_cell.length_c   1.000
_cell.angle_alpha   90.00
_cell.angle_beta   90.00
_cell.angle_gamma   90.00
#
_symmetry.space_group_name_H-M   'P 1'
#
loop_
_entity.id
_entity.type
_entity.pdbx_description
1 polymer ?
#
loop_
_entity_poly.entity_id
_entity_poly.type
_entity_poly.pdbx_seq_one_letter_code
_entity_poly.pdbx_strand_id
1 'polypeptide(L)'
;MTRLAFSFCVTLVFSVLAATSLQAQCEDHVPGPQSASLLATVILDGEPASQEDELYAIDAQGQCLGTTNMVVEQGLSFVNLTIYGDDVTTGADEGISDGETFWLELLDVSEGIVLSVESSFNGVWFNTNGAPLAAWSDPYQVIGFNGPTSCPEDFNGSGVIEVGDLLDLLSVYGSNCGSCAEDLDNTGTVEVNDLLTLLSSYGTSC
;
A
#
# COMPACT_ATOMS: atom_id res chain seq x y z
N MET A 1 8.69 -41.40 2.00
CA MET A 1 8.27 -40.53 3.13
C MET A 1 8.26 -39.11 2.60
N THR A 2 7.10 -38.69 2.20
CA THR A 2 6.85 -37.42 1.51
C THR A 2 6.72 -36.32 2.58
N ARG A 3 7.68 -35.39 2.65
CA ARG A 3 7.50 -34.14 3.39
C ARG A 3 6.92 -33.11 2.42
N LEU A 4 5.63 -32.79 2.61
CA LEU A 4 4.99 -31.66 1.96
C LEU A 4 5.65 -30.35 2.45
N ALA A 5 6.11 -29.56 1.50
CA ALA A 5 6.51 -28.18 1.71
C ALA A 5 5.28 -27.33 2.06
N PHE A 6 5.23 -26.84 3.28
CA PHE A 6 4.27 -25.85 3.76
C PHE A 6 5.03 -24.54 4.00
N SER A 7 5.44 -23.85 2.96
CA SER A 7 6.10 -22.55 3.14
C SER A 7 5.60 -21.44 2.21
N PHE A 8 4.50 -21.63 1.49
CA PHE A 8 4.08 -20.64 0.48
C PHE A 8 2.79 -19.88 0.82
N CYS A 9 2.33 -19.88 2.09
CA CYS A 9 1.04 -19.32 2.42
C CYS A 9 1.03 -18.23 3.50
N VAL A 10 2.18 -17.78 4.03
CA VAL A 10 2.16 -16.87 5.20
C VAL A 10 2.21 -15.40 4.80
N THR A 11 2.93 -15.02 3.76
CA THR A 11 3.03 -13.61 3.33
C THR A 11 1.78 -13.13 2.59
N LEU A 12 1.19 -13.95 1.73
CA LEU A 12 -0.04 -13.60 1.02
C LEU A 12 -1.25 -13.47 1.97
N VAL A 13 -1.27 -14.21 3.07
CA VAL A 13 -2.37 -14.18 4.05
C VAL A 13 -2.39 -12.87 4.85
N PHE A 14 -1.24 -12.24 5.12
CA PHE A 14 -1.20 -11.00 5.88
C PHE A 14 -1.67 -9.78 5.07
N SER A 15 -1.29 -9.67 3.79
CA SER A 15 -1.74 -8.56 2.93
C SER A 15 -3.23 -8.63 2.61
N VAL A 16 -3.76 -9.83 2.33
CA VAL A 16 -5.20 -10.04 2.09
C VAL A 16 -6.03 -9.74 3.36
N LEU A 17 -5.52 -10.07 4.56
CA LEU A 17 -6.20 -9.75 5.81
C LEU A 17 -6.21 -8.24 6.10
N ALA A 18 -5.15 -7.51 5.75
CA ALA A 18 -5.10 -6.06 5.90
C ALA A 18 -6.07 -5.35 4.94
N ALA A 19 -6.09 -5.76 3.67
CA ALA A 19 -7.01 -5.24 2.67
C ALA A 19 -8.48 -5.45 3.06
N THR A 20 -8.85 -6.65 3.49
CA THR A 20 -10.23 -6.95 3.93
C THR A 20 -10.62 -6.20 5.19
N SER A 21 -9.68 -5.89 6.09
CA SER A 21 -9.96 -5.10 7.29
C SER A 21 -10.23 -3.63 6.97
N LEU A 22 -9.48 -3.03 6.05
CA LEU A 22 -9.66 -1.65 5.63
C LEU A 22 -10.98 -1.45 4.88
N GLN A 23 -11.28 -2.31 3.90
CA GLN A 23 -12.57 -2.30 3.20
C GLN A 23 -13.75 -2.43 4.18
N ALA A 24 -13.69 -3.39 5.12
CA ALA A 24 -14.75 -3.59 6.10
C ALA A 24 -14.95 -2.37 7.02
N GLN A 25 -13.88 -1.66 7.39
CA GLN A 25 -13.99 -0.43 8.18
C GLN A 25 -14.66 0.70 7.42
N CYS A 26 -14.44 0.79 6.10
CA CYS A 26 -15.05 1.81 5.26
C CYS A 26 -16.47 1.48 4.80
N GLU A 27 -16.84 0.21 4.70
CA GLU A 27 -18.21 -0.22 4.40
C GLU A 27 -19.20 0.18 5.52
N ASP A 28 -18.74 0.18 6.77
CA ASP A 28 -19.53 0.56 7.94
C ASP A 28 -19.49 2.07 8.25
N HIS A 29 -18.71 2.86 7.48
CA HIS A 29 -18.60 4.29 7.70
C HIS A 29 -19.93 5.02 7.45
N VAL A 30 -20.39 5.77 8.45
CA VAL A 30 -21.60 6.58 8.34
C VAL A 30 -21.20 8.02 8.00
N PRO A 31 -21.58 8.54 6.81
CA PRO A 31 -21.26 9.90 6.43
C PRO A 31 -21.82 10.94 7.41
N GLY A 32 -20.94 11.76 7.98
CA GLY A 32 -21.32 12.89 8.83
C GLY A 32 -21.88 14.08 8.01
N PRO A 33 -22.47 15.08 8.69
CA PRO A 33 -23.01 16.28 8.04
C PRO A 33 -21.92 17.24 7.55
N GLN A 34 -20.69 17.10 8.06
CA GLN A 34 -19.54 17.90 7.68
C GLN A 34 -18.69 17.14 6.65
N SER A 35 -18.20 17.84 5.64
CA SER A 35 -17.38 17.19 4.62
C SER A 35 -16.46 18.17 3.92
N ALA A 36 -15.38 17.63 3.36
CA ALA A 36 -14.50 18.27 2.41
C ALA A 36 -14.16 17.29 1.29
N SER A 37 -13.70 17.76 0.14
CA SER A 37 -13.21 16.87 -0.90
C SER A 37 -11.72 17.08 -1.17
N LEU A 38 -11.09 16.03 -1.68
CA LEU A 38 -9.72 16.02 -2.16
C LEU A 38 -9.75 15.67 -3.65
N LEU A 39 -9.16 16.54 -4.48
CA LEU A 39 -8.99 16.32 -5.91
C LEU A 39 -7.52 16.08 -6.19
N ALA A 40 -7.20 15.01 -6.92
CA ALA A 40 -5.82 14.67 -7.27
C ALA A 40 -5.76 13.71 -8.44
N THR A 41 -4.56 13.56 -8.99
CA THR A 41 -4.13 12.43 -9.81
C THR A 41 -3.36 11.46 -8.94
N VAL A 42 -3.64 10.16 -9.04
CA VAL A 42 -2.98 9.11 -8.26
C VAL A 42 -2.06 8.29 -9.15
N ILE A 43 -0.82 8.10 -8.71
CA ILE A 43 0.16 7.24 -9.35
C ILE A 43 0.62 6.16 -8.36
N LEU A 44 0.87 4.97 -8.91
CA LEU A 44 1.44 3.82 -8.23
C LEU A 44 2.70 3.40 -8.99
N ASP A 45 3.85 3.40 -8.32
CA ASP A 45 5.17 3.09 -8.91
C ASP A 45 5.50 3.91 -10.16
N GLY A 46 5.05 5.18 -10.18
CA GLY A 46 5.27 6.12 -11.28
C GLY A 46 4.28 6.02 -12.46
N GLU A 47 3.38 5.05 -12.44
CA GLU A 47 2.32 4.86 -13.45
C GLU A 47 0.95 5.23 -12.88
N PRO A 48 -0.05 5.56 -13.71
CA PRO A 48 -1.41 5.82 -13.23
C PRO A 48 -2.00 4.62 -12.51
N ALA A 49 -2.55 4.83 -11.31
CA ALA A 49 -3.27 3.79 -10.58
C ALA A 49 -4.42 3.20 -11.40
N SER A 50 -4.75 1.93 -11.18
CA SER A 50 -5.80 1.21 -11.90
C SER A 50 -7.20 1.73 -11.53
N GLN A 51 -8.17 1.60 -12.44
CA GLN A 51 -9.57 1.92 -12.15
C GLN A 51 -10.18 1.06 -11.03
N GLU A 52 -9.63 -0.13 -10.83
CA GLU A 52 -10.09 -1.08 -9.81
C GLU A 52 -9.51 -0.77 -8.42
N ASP A 53 -8.44 0.04 -8.35
CA ASP A 53 -7.84 0.43 -7.10
C ASP A 53 -8.73 1.39 -6.32
N GLU A 54 -8.63 1.33 -4.99
CA GLU A 54 -9.46 2.14 -4.10
C GLU A 54 -8.59 3.01 -3.20
N LEU A 55 -8.94 4.30 -3.10
CA LEU A 55 -8.28 5.26 -2.23
C LEU A 55 -9.11 5.50 -0.97
N TYR A 56 -8.47 5.45 0.17
CA TYR A 56 -9.06 5.64 1.49
C TYR A 56 -8.41 6.83 2.19
N ALA A 57 -9.23 7.64 2.87
CA ALA A 57 -8.75 8.58 3.88
C ALA A 57 -8.94 7.98 5.26
N ILE A 58 -7.90 8.04 6.10
CA ILE A 58 -7.88 7.52 7.47
C ILE A 58 -7.35 8.55 8.44
N ASP A 59 -7.82 8.53 9.67
CA ASP A 59 -7.31 9.36 10.76
C ASP A 59 -6.14 8.69 11.51
N ALA A 60 -5.64 9.36 12.55
CA ALA A 60 -4.56 8.86 13.40
C ALA A 60 -4.92 7.60 14.21
N GLN A 61 -6.19 7.30 14.35
CA GLN A 61 -6.73 6.13 15.04
C GLN A 61 -6.98 4.96 14.08
N GLY A 62 -6.79 5.19 12.77
CA GLY A 62 -7.06 4.23 11.70
C GLY A 62 -8.56 4.16 11.32
N GLN A 63 -9.36 5.15 11.75
CA GLN A 63 -10.77 5.23 11.36
C GLN A 63 -10.88 5.66 9.91
N CYS A 64 -11.76 5.02 9.15
CA CYS A 64 -12.06 5.43 7.78
C CYS A 64 -12.88 6.72 7.77
N LEU A 65 -12.43 7.70 7.02
CA LEU A 65 -13.05 9.01 6.84
C LEU A 65 -13.75 9.14 5.48
N GLY A 66 -13.48 8.22 4.57
CA GLY A 66 -14.06 8.18 3.24
C GLY A 66 -13.26 7.33 2.27
N THR A 67 -13.89 6.90 1.20
CA THR A 67 -13.28 6.08 0.15
C THR A 67 -13.76 6.49 -1.23
N THR A 68 -12.97 6.21 -2.26
CA THR A 68 -13.33 6.41 -3.67
C THR A 68 -12.53 5.49 -4.58
N ASN A 69 -13.12 5.11 -5.72
CA ASN A 69 -12.40 4.46 -6.81
C ASN A 69 -11.74 5.49 -7.73
N MET A 70 -10.81 5.02 -8.53
CA MET A 70 -10.16 5.84 -9.56
C MET A 70 -11.07 6.08 -10.76
N VAL A 71 -10.94 7.26 -11.37
CA VAL A 71 -11.50 7.57 -12.68
C VAL A 71 -10.36 7.71 -13.66
N VAL A 72 -10.20 6.74 -14.56
CA VAL A 72 -9.10 6.72 -15.53
C VAL A 72 -9.55 7.37 -16.85
N GLU A 73 -8.94 8.51 -17.19
CA GLU A 73 -9.18 9.24 -18.42
C GLU A 73 -7.85 9.71 -19.06
N GLN A 74 -7.70 9.49 -20.35
CA GLN A 74 -6.54 9.93 -21.15
C GLN A 74 -5.18 9.50 -20.57
N GLY A 75 -5.14 8.33 -19.89
CA GLY A 75 -3.92 7.79 -19.28
C GLY A 75 -3.54 8.45 -17.96
N LEU A 76 -4.49 9.10 -17.27
CA LEU A 76 -4.35 9.64 -15.94
C LEU A 76 -5.42 9.02 -15.03
N SER A 77 -5.09 8.83 -13.76
CA SER A 77 -6.01 8.35 -12.73
C SER A 77 -6.41 9.48 -11.81
N PHE A 78 -7.65 9.90 -11.90
CA PHE A 78 -8.21 11.01 -11.11
C PHE A 78 -9.02 10.47 -9.92
N VAL A 79 -8.99 11.22 -8.83
CA VAL A 79 -9.86 11.00 -7.68
C VAL A 79 -10.61 12.26 -7.27
N ASN A 80 -11.81 12.05 -6.75
CA ASN A 80 -12.59 13.03 -6.00
C ASN A 80 -13.05 12.34 -4.72
N LEU A 81 -12.16 12.37 -3.72
CA LEU A 81 -12.39 11.72 -2.44
C LEU A 81 -13.14 12.65 -1.51
N THR A 82 -14.33 12.26 -1.06
CA THR A 82 -15.05 12.96 0.00
C THR A 82 -14.57 12.46 1.35
N ILE A 83 -14.18 13.38 2.22
CA ILE A 83 -13.70 13.13 3.58
C ILE A 83 -14.70 13.72 4.55
N TYR A 84 -15.20 12.89 5.47
CA TYR A 84 -16.28 13.26 6.39
C TYR A 84 -15.71 13.67 7.75
N GLY A 85 -16.27 14.75 8.27
CA GLY A 85 -15.95 15.26 9.60
C GLY A 85 -16.91 14.73 10.67
N ASP A 86 -16.49 14.91 11.91
CA ASP A 86 -17.24 14.54 13.08
C ASP A 86 -18.55 15.34 13.22
N ASP A 87 -19.62 14.70 13.66
CA ASP A 87 -20.88 15.36 14.02
C ASP A 87 -20.81 15.84 15.47
N VAL A 88 -20.44 17.09 15.65
CA VAL A 88 -20.35 17.73 16.98
C VAL A 88 -21.66 17.73 17.76
N THR A 89 -22.78 17.32 17.18
CA THR A 89 -24.07 17.21 17.86
C THR A 89 -24.30 15.85 18.50
N THR A 90 -23.49 14.87 18.20
CA THR A 90 -23.48 13.54 18.82
C THR A 90 -22.43 13.45 19.92
N GLY A 91 -22.40 12.35 20.63
CA GLY A 91 -21.36 12.09 21.64
C GLY A 91 -20.40 10.99 21.20
N ALA A 92 -20.51 10.54 19.94
CA ALA A 92 -19.65 9.58 19.31
C ALA A 92 -18.64 10.32 18.43
N ASP A 93 -17.52 9.72 18.16
CA ASP A 93 -16.49 10.19 17.24
C ASP A 93 -16.72 9.46 15.90
N GLU A 94 -17.38 10.16 14.96
CA GLU A 94 -17.77 9.58 13.67
C GLU A 94 -16.90 10.06 12.51
N GLY A 95 -15.94 10.97 12.74
CA GLY A 95 -15.13 11.55 11.69
C GLY A 95 -14.04 12.46 12.20
N ILE A 96 -13.43 13.23 11.32
CA ILE A 96 -12.27 14.09 11.63
C ILE A 96 -12.71 15.50 12.01
N SER A 97 -12.03 16.14 12.96
CA SER A 97 -12.27 17.51 13.42
C SER A 97 -11.43 18.55 12.65
N ASP A 98 -11.90 19.81 12.63
CA ASP A 98 -11.18 20.92 11.99
C ASP A 98 -9.74 21.07 12.51
N GLY A 99 -8.79 21.07 11.58
CA GLY A 99 -7.36 21.22 11.87
C GLY A 99 -6.62 19.92 12.17
N GLU A 100 -7.32 18.80 12.23
CA GLU A 100 -6.69 17.49 12.36
C GLU A 100 -6.08 17.01 11.05
N THR A 101 -5.16 16.06 11.16
CA THR A 101 -4.48 15.47 10.00
C THR A 101 -5.07 14.12 9.65
N PHE A 102 -5.15 13.84 8.37
CA PHE A 102 -5.51 12.54 7.82
C PHE A 102 -4.40 12.03 6.91
N TRP A 103 -4.42 10.74 6.67
CA TRP A 103 -3.52 10.04 5.75
C TRP A 103 -4.33 9.36 4.65
N LEU A 104 -3.63 8.95 3.61
CA LEU A 104 -4.23 8.21 2.52
C LEU A 104 -3.63 6.81 2.47
N GLU A 105 -4.50 5.84 2.20
CA GLU A 105 -4.12 4.47 1.89
C GLU A 105 -4.71 4.08 0.55
N LEU A 106 -3.93 3.38 -0.26
CA LEU A 106 -4.34 2.86 -1.55
C LEU A 106 -4.43 1.33 -1.45
N LEU A 107 -5.57 0.77 -1.76
CA LEU A 107 -5.69 -0.65 -2.01
C LEU A 107 -5.35 -0.92 -3.48
N ASP A 108 -4.20 -1.53 -3.72
CA ASP A 108 -3.87 -2.13 -5.00
C ASP A 108 -4.62 -3.46 -5.11
N VAL A 109 -5.68 -3.46 -5.89
CA VAL A 109 -6.54 -4.64 -6.06
C VAL A 109 -5.82 -5.74 -6.82
N SER A 110 -4.89 -5.39 -7.71
CA SER A 110 -4.14 -6.37 -8.52
C SER A 110 -3.21 -7.23 -7.68
N GLU A 111 -2.56 -6.65 -6.68
CA GLU A 111 -1.63 -7.33 -5.77
C GLU A 111 -2.31 -7.72 -4.44
N GLY A 112 -3.47 -7.14 -4.14
CA GLY A 112 -4.21 -7.37 -2.90
C GLY A 112 -3.51 -6.78 -1.67
N ILE A 113 -2.77 -5.69 -1.84
CA ILE A 113 -2.00 -5.01 -0.79
C ILE A 113 -2.53 -3.61 -0.52
N VAL A 114 -2.31 -3.12 0.69
CA VAL A 114 -2.61 -1.74 1.09
C VAL A 114 -1.31 -0.97 1.23
N LEU A 115 -1.24 0.18 0.55
CA LEU A 115 -0.07 1.05 0.50
C LEU A 115 -0.39 2.36 1.19
N SER A 116 0.52 2.82 2.05
CA SER A 116 0.40 4.15 2.65
C SER A 116 0.98 5.22 1.73
N VAL A 117 0.38 6.42 1.77
CA VAL A 117 0.88 7.57 1.02
C VAL A 117 2.30 7.93 1.46
N GLU A 118 3.07 8.51 0.54
CA GLU A 118 4.41 8.99 0.84
C GLU A 118 4.43 10.00 2.01
N SER A 119 5.52 10.03 2.76
CA SER A 119 5.71 10.90 3.93
C SER A 119 5.66 12.40 3.63
N SER A 120 5.73 12.79 2.35
CA SER A 120 5.57 14.16 1.88
C SER A 120 4.13 14.64 1.84
N PHE A 121 3.16 13.71 1.93
CA PHE A 121 1.74 14.06 1.96
C PHE A 121 1.40 14.87 3.20
N ASN A 122 0.62 15.94 3.03
CA ASN A 122 0.15 16.79 4.11
C ASN A 122 -1.37 16.96 4.01
N GLY A 123 -2.10 16.09 4.69
CA GLY A 123 -3.55 16.11 4.77
C GLY A 123 -4.03 16.80 6.04
N VAL A 124 -4.30 18.11 5.98
CA VAL A 124 -5.01 18.83 7.05
C VAL A 124 -6.45 19.05 6.63
N TRP A 125 -7.37 18.59 7.46
CA TRP A 125 -8.79 18.67 7.17
C TRP A 125 -9.43 19.93 7.76
N PHE A 126 -10.35 20.51 7.02
CA PHE A 126 -11.27 21.56 7.46
C PHE A 126 -12.61 21.34 6.77
N ASN A 127 -13.69 21.57 7.49
CA ASN A 127 -15.02 21.50 6.90
C ASN A 127 -15.20 22.58 5.82
N THR A 128 -15.41 22.14 4.59
CA THR A 128 -15.64 23.03 3.45
C THR A 128 -17.07 22.89 2.88
N ASN A 129 -17.94 22.14 3.57
CA ASN A 129 -19.26 21.75 3.09
C ASN A 129 -19.20 21.06 1.71
N GLY A 130 -18.27 20.13 1.54
CA GLY A 130 -18.08 19.33 0.34
C GLY A 130 -17.23 19.99 -0.76
N ALA A 131 -16.81 21.25 -0.59
CA ALA A 131 -15.87 21.86 -1.53
C ALA A 131 -14.45 21.27 -1.37
N PRO A 132 -13.58 21.38 -2.38
CA PRO A 132 -12.22 20.91 -2.27
C PRO A 132 -11.43 21.61 -1.17
N LEU A 133 -10.61 20.85 -0.44
CA LEU A 133 -9.60 21.39 0.47
C LEU A 133 -8.64 22.29 -0.31
N ALA A 134 -8.27 23.44 0.25
CA ALA A 134 -7.45 24.43 -0.44
C ALA A 134 -6.09 23.85 -0.92
N ALA A 135 -5.51 22.94 -0.15
CA ALA A 135 -4.26 22.27 -0.51
C ALA A 135 -4.44 21.17 -1.58
N TRP A 136 -5.67 20.69 -1.80
CA TRP A 136 -5.99 19.55 -2.66
C TRP A 136 -7.21 19.86 -3.55
N SER A 137 -7.14 21.00 -4.26
CA SER A 137 -8.21 21.49 -5.14
C SER A 137 -7.87 21.40 -6.62
N ASP A 138 -6.65 20.98 -6.96
CA ASP A 138 -6.19 20.81 -8.34
C ASP A 138 -6.20 19.30 -8.69
N PRO A 139 -7.06 18.86 -9.63
CA PRO A 139 -7.13 17.46 -10.03
C PRO A 139 -5.86 16.94 -10.69
N TYR A 140 -4.96 17.83 -11.11
CA TYR A 140 -3.64 17.43 -11.67
C TYR A 140 -2.52 17.42 -10.64
N GLN A 141 -2.80 17.75 -9.39
CA GLN A 141 -1.83 17.53 -8.30
C GLN A 141 -1.65 16.04 -8.07
N VAL A 142 -0.39 15.60 -8.04
CA VAL A 142 -0.06 14.17 -7.98
C VAL A 142 0.09 13.69 -6.55
N ILE A 143 -0.53 12.56 -6.25
CA ILE A 143 -0.30 11.77 -5.03
C ILE A 143 0.36 10.46 -5.45
N GLY A 144 1.56 10.19 -4.92
CA GLY A 144 2.32 9.00 -5.21
C GLY A 144 2.16 7.93 -4.14
N PHE A 145 2.04 6.71 -4.60
CA PHE A 145 2.16 5.50 -3.81
C PHE A 145 3.27 4.65 -4.41
N ASN A 146 4.03 4.00 -3.54
CA ASN A 146 5.04 3.06 -3.98
C ASN A 146 4.68 1.70 -3.41
N GLY A 147 4.57 0.73 -4.28
CA GLY A 147 4.47 -0.67 -3.90
C GLY A 147 5.72 -1.13 -3.17
N PRO A 148 5.65 -2.25 -2.45
CA PRO A 148 6.86 -2.85 -1.94
C PRO A 148 7.78 -3.07 -3.16
N THR A 149 8.95 -2.46 -3.13
CA THR A 149 9.98 -2.75 -4.13
C THR A 149 10.16 -4.26 -4.13
N SER A 150 9.92 -4.90 -5.29
CA SER A 150 10.18 -6.32 -5.38
C SER A 150 11.68 -6.52 -5.17
N CYS A 151 12.04 -6.94 -3.98
CA CYS A 151 13.39 -7.37 -3.67
C CYS A 151 13.40 -8.88 -3.76
N PRO A 152 13.67 -9.45 -4.93
CA PRO A 152 13.75 -10.91 -5.04
C PRO A 152 14.81 -11.51 -4.14
N GLU A 153 15.73 -10.68 -3.63
CA GLU A 153 16.79 -11.05 -2.71
C GLU A 153 16.38 -10.99 -1.21
N ASP A 154 15.21 -10.43 -0.87
CA ASP A 154 14.65 -10.43 0.49
C ASP A 154 13.83 -11.70 0.70
N PHE A 155 14.52 -12.81 0.98
CA PHE A 155 13.90 -14.13 1.09
C PHE A 155 13.07 -14.31 2.35
N ASN A 156 13.40 -13.57 3.41
CA ASN A 156 12.70 -13.66 4.70
C ASN A 156 11.56 -12.63 4.84
N GLY A 157 11.41 -11.68 3.90
CA GLY A 157 10.38 -10.65 3.89
C GLY A 157 10.55 -9.61 5.00
N SER A 158 11.78 -9.34 5.43
CA SER A 158 12.08 -8.37 6.49
C SER A 158 12.00 -6.92 6.03
N GLY A 159 11.97 -6.68 4.70
CA GLY A 159 12.03 -5.37 4.08
C GLY A 159 13.45 -4.80 3.96
N VAL A 160 14.48 -5.61 4.23
CA VAL A 160 15.90 -5.21 4.12
C VAL A 160 16.71 -6.42 3.70
N ILE A 161 17.55 -6.29 2.68
CA ILE A 161 18.47 -7.36 2.27
C ILE A 161 19.64 -7.42 3.24
N GLU A 162 19.62 -8.44 4.12
CA GLU A 162 20.53 -8.55 5.25
C GLU A 162 21.13 -9.97 5.42
N VAL A 163 21.77 -10.20 6.56
CA VAL A 163 22.41 -11.49 6.84
C VAL A 163 21.41 -12.65 6.89
N GLY A 164 20.13 -12.39 7.20
CA GLY A 164 19.06 -13.38 7.16
C GLY A 164 18.93 -14.01 5.78
N ASP A 165 18.81 -13.17 4.76
CA ASP A 165 18.65 -13.59 3.35
C ASP A 165 19.88 -14.32 2.84
N LEU A 166 21.07 -13.84 3.22
CA LEU A 166 22.30 -14.53 2.90
C LEU A 166 22.36 -15.95 3.50
N LEU A 167 21.87 -16.12 4.72
CA LEU A 167 21.80 -17.44 5.36
C LEU A 167 20.76 -18.35 4.68
N ASP A 168 19.63 -17.79 4.24
CA ASP A 168 18.60 -18.52 3.50
C ASP A 168 19.17 -19.02 2.17
N LEU A 169 19.82 -18.15 1.37
CA LEU A 169 20.50 -18.57 0.14
C LEU A 169 21.55 -19.63 0.39
N LEU A 170 22.43 -19.44 1.40
CA LEU A 170 23.48 -20.40 1.72
C LEU A 170 22.95 -21.76 2.20
N SER A 171 21.74 -21.79 2.78
CA SER A 171 21.10 -23.03 3.23
C SER A 171 20.77 -23.99 2.08
N VAL A 172 20.56 -23.44 0.88
CA VAL A 172 20.22 -24.18 -0.35
C VAL A 172 21.31 -24.10 -1.41
N TYR A 173 22.46 -23.50 -1.09
CA TYR A 173 23.58 -23.35 -2.03
C TYR A 173 24.07 -24.70 -2.60
N GLY A 174 24.24 -24.75 -3.92
CA GLY A 174 24.63 -25.95 -4.65
C GLY A 174 23.50 -26.94 -4.91
N SER A 175 22.26 -26.63 -4.52
CA SER A 175 21.10 -27.47 -4.82
C SER A 175 20.51 -27.17 -6.18
N ASN A 176 19.92 -28.20 -6.82
CA ASN A 176 19.08 -28.02 -7.98
C ASN A 176 17.67 -27.72 -7.51
N CYS A 177 17.13 -26.57 -7.89
CA CYS A 177 15.74 -26.23 -7.61
C CYS A 177 15.10 -25.61 -8.85
N GLY A 178 14.04 -26.22 -9.32
CA GLY A 178 13.36 -25.76 -10.53
C GLY A 178 12.54 -24.47 -10.37
N SER A 179 12.41 -23.93 -9.14
CA SER A 179 11.67 -22.71 -8.82
C SER A 179 11.80 -22.35 -7.34
N CYS A 180 13.02 -22.29 -6.80
CA CYS A 180 13.22 -21.71 -5.46
C CYS A 180 13.47 -20.20 -5.58
N ALA A 181 13.13 -19.47 -4.54
CA ALA A 181 13.30 -18.01 -4.50
C ALA A 181 14.77 -17.61 -4.59
N GLU A 182 15.66 -18.46 -4.12
CA GLU A 182 17.11 -18.23 -4.04
C GLU A 182 17.83 -18.46 -5.38
N ASP A 183 17.16 -19.01 -6.42
CA ASP A 183 17.65 -19.11 -7.81
C ASP A 183 17.26 -17.81 -8.55
N LEU A 184 18.02 -16.74 -8.29
CA LEU A 184 17.73 -15.38 -8.75
C LEU A 184 17.91 -15.22 -10.27
N ASP A 185 18.79 -16.00 -10.88
CA ASP A 185 19.03 -15.94 -12.32
C ASP A 185 18.24 -17.00 -13.11
N ASN A 186 17.40 -17.80 -12.41
CA ASN A 186 16.52 -18.82 -12.98
C ASN A 186 17.26 -19.88 -13.82
N THR A 187 18.49 -20.22 -13.45
CA THR A 187 19.27 -21.30 -14.13
C THR A 187 18.85 -22.69 -13.70
N GLY A 188 18.08 -22.83 -12.63
CA GLY A 188 17.64 -24.07 -12.01
C GLY A 188 18.60 -24.61 -10.94
N THR A 189 19.63 -23.85 -10.59
CA THR A 189 20.61 -24.19 -9.54
C THR A 189 20.99 -22.94 -8.74
N VAL A 190 21.04 -23.04 -7.42
CA VAL A 190 21.54 -21.93 -6.59
C VAL A 190 23.06 -21.97 -6.55
N GLU A 191 23.69 -21.00 -7.18
CA GLU A 191 25.13 -20.97 -7.38
C GLU A 191 25.75 -19.59 -7.09
N VAL A 192 26.99 -19.38 -7.54
CA VAL A 192 27.74 -18.15 -7.24
C VAL A 192 27.11 -16.90 -7.85
N ASN A 193 26.39 -17.01 -8.97
CA ASN A 193 25.74 -15.85 -9.59
C ASN A 193 24.60 -15.32 -8.72
N ASP A 194 23.80 -16.21 -8.13
CA ASP A 194 22.72 -15.82 -7.21
C ASP A 194 23.28 -15.13 -5.97
N LEU A 195 24.36 -15.69 -5.42
CA LEU A 195 25.06 -15.06 -4.30
C LEU A 195 25.60 -13.66 -4.66
N LEU A 196 26.15 -13.49 -5.85
CA LEU A 196 26.65 -12.18 -6.30
C LEU A 196 25.49 -11.18 -6.52
N THR A 197 24.35 -11.65 -7.01
CA THR A 197 23.15 -10.84 -7.16
C THR A 197 22.67 -10.34 -5.80
N LEU A 198 22.49 -11.22 -4.83
CA LEU A 198 22.10 -10.85 -3.46
C LEU A 198 23.11 -9.87 -2.84
N LEU A 199 24.42 -10.14 -2.96
CA LEU A 199 25.46 -9.26 -2.42
C LEU A 199 25.50 -7.89 -3.08
N SER A 200 25.06 -7.75 -4.33
CA SER A 200 24.97 -6.45 -5.00
C SER A 200 23.93 -5.53 -4.40
N SER A 201 22.89 -6.11 -3.81
CA SER A 201 21.77 -5.41 -3.16
C SER A 201 21.89 -5.40 -1.63
N TYR A 202 22.98 -5.97 -1.07
CA TYR A 202 23.12 -6.13 0.39
C TYR A 202 23.13 -4.79 1.12
N GLY A 203 22.28 -4.68 2.17
CA GLY A 203 22.11 -3.48 2.99
C GLY A 203 21.11 -2.47 2.42
N THR A 204 20.43 -2.79 1.33
CA THR A 204 19.34 -1.95 0.81
C THR A 204 18.02 -2.30 1.45
N SER A 205 17.14 -1.30 1.60
CA SER A 205 15.74 -1.50 2.01
C SER A 205 14.89 -1.80 0.78
N CYS A 206 13.93 -2.64 0.96
CA CYS A 206 12.89 -2.96 0.00
C CYS A 206 11.70 -2.04 0.13
#